data_74c3b01740aa37f000003d0aef4b9479
#
_entry.id   74c3b01740aa37f000003d0aef4b9479
#
_cell.length_a   1.000
_cell.length_b   1.000
_cell.length_c   1.000
_cell.angle_alpha   90.00
_cell.angle_beta   90.00
_cell.angle_gamma   90.00
#
_symmetry.space_group_name_H-M   'P 1'
#
loop_
_entity.id
_entity.type
_entity.pdbx_description
1 polymer ?
#
loop_
_entity_poly.entity_id
_entity_poly.type
_entity_poly.pdbx_seq_one_letter_code
_entity_poly.pdbx_strand_id
1 'polypeptide(L)'
;ITDKGKQKAKAFIKRDTVTDKLWQDHLKGVEPALGIIPINENNMCKWGCIDVDDYTIDLKTIAASIKSHKFPLVLFRSKSGGAHLFLFCDTFISAGLLQSKLIDMAKALGFGDMEIFPKQTELLAERGDVGNFLNLPYHGGIRGMRYALDDNGEAITETDFYEYYKKVVLTETQIDEIKVKKTKVVKKEVFEDGPPCLNKLADEGFGEGSRN
;
A
#
# COMPACT_ATOMS: atom_id res chain seq x y z
N ILE A 1 -10.58 -23.67 3.33
CA ILE A 1 -10.21 -22.93 4.54
C ILE A 1 -8.72 -23.16 4.72
N THR A 2 -7.93 -22.11 4.84
CA THR A 2 -6.50 -22.20 5.17
C THR A 2 -6.33 -22.32 6.68
N ASP A 3 -5.19 -22.77 7.16
CA ASP A 3 -4.89 -22.91 8.61
C ASP A 3 -5.11 -21.61 9.43
N LYS A 4 -5.27 -20.46 8.76
CA LYS A 4 -5.62 -19.17 9.37
C LYS A 4 -7.09 -18.76 9.16
N GLY A 5 -7.98 -19.68 8.77
CA GLY A 5 -9.41 -19.39 8.56
C GLY A 5 -9.74 -18.56 7.31
N LYS A 6 -8.75 -18.18 6.50
CA LYS A 6 -8.98 -17.43 5.24
C LYS A 6 -9.65 -18.34 4.20
N GLN A 7 -10.79 -17.92 3.66
CA GLN A 7 -11.40 -18.60 2.51
C GLN A 7 -10.48 -18.45 1.29
N LYS A 8 -10.25 -19.54 0.55
CA LYS A 8 -9.54 -19.50 -0.73
C LYS A 8 -10.41 -18.75 -1.75
N ALA A 9 -10.10 -17.48 -1.98
CA ALA A 9 -10.71 -16.74 -3.08
C ALA A 9 -10.03 -17.14 -4.41
N LYS A 10 -10.82 -17.29 -5.49
CA LYS A 10 -10.27 -17.41 -6.84
C LYS A 10 -10.20 -16.02 -7.43
N ALA A 11 -8.99 -15.58 -7.80
CA ALA A 11 -8.78 -14.38 -8.59
C ALA A 11 -8.54 -14.77 -10.05
N PHE A 12 -9.03 -13.94 -10.97
CA PHE A 12 -8.75 -14.08 -12.40
C PHE A 12 -8.59 -12.68 -13.02
N ILE A 13 -7.77 -12.62 -14.06
CA ILE A 13 -7.54 -11.36 -14.79
C ILE A 13 -8.52 -11.30 -15.94
N LYS A 14 -9.25 -10.18 -16.03
CA LYS A 14 -10.12 -9.84 -17.14
C LYS A 14 -9.45 -8.72 -17.95
N ARG A 15 -9.25 -8.95 -19.25
CA ARG A 15 -8.56 -7.99 -20.16
C ARG A 15 -9.55 -7.20 -21.04
N ASP A 16 -10.85 -7.32 -20.75
CA ASP A 16 -11.89 -6.60 -21.48
C ASP A 16 -11.94 -5.13 -21.08
N THR A 17 -12.58 -4.33 -21.90
CA THR A 17 -12.86 -2.92 -21.60
C THR A 17 -13.64 -2.80 -20.30
N VAL A 18 -13.18 -1.94 -19.41
CA VAL A 18 -13.88 -1.61 -18.18
C VAL A 18 -15.17 -0.85 -18.52
N THR A 19 -16.29 -1.28 -17.94
CA THR A 19 -17.61 -0.68 -18.17
C THR A 19 -18.17 -0.06 -16.90
N ASP A 20 -19.04 0.93 -17.04
CA ASP A 20 -19.75 1.53 -15.90
C ASP A 20 -20.50 0.49 -15.07
N LYS A 21 -21.01 -0.55 -15.73
CA LYS A 21 -21.69 -1.65 -15.04
C LYS A 21 -20.78 -2.37 -14.05
N LEU A 22 -19.51 -2.59 -14.39
CA LEU A 22 -18.56 -3.23 -13.46
C LEU A 22 -18.36 -2.39 -12.19
N TRP A 23 -18.23 -1.07 -12.34
CA TRP A 23 -18.14 -0.14 -11.21
C TRP A 23 -19.41 -0.15 -10.36
N GLN A 24 -20.56 -0.07 -11.00
CA GLN A 24 -21.85 -0.09 -10.30
C GLN A 24 -22.08 -1.40 -9.54
N ASP A 25 -21.77 -2.54 -10.15
CA ASP A 25 -21.87 -3.86 -9.53
C ASP A 25 -20.95 -3.95 -8.31
N HIS A 26 -19.71 -3.47 -8.42
CA HIS A 26 -18.76 -3.42 -7.31
C HIS A 26 -19.29 -2.57 -6.14
N LEU A 27 -19.76 -1.35 -6.41
CA LEU A 27 -20.32 -0.46 -5.37
C LEU A 27 -21.61 -1.01 -4.75
N LYS A 28 -22.35 -1.83 -5.47
CA LYS A 28 -23.54 -2.55 -4.95
C LYS A 28 -23.18 -3.82 -4.18
N GLY A 29 -21.91 -4.25 -4.20
CA GLY A 29 -21.46 -5.48 -3.54
C GLY A 29 -21.77 -6.75 -4.33
N VAL A 30 -21.96 -6.64 -5.65
CA VAL A 30 -22.16 -7.80 -6.53
C VAL A 30 -20.80 -8.47 -6.78
N GLU A 31 -20.74 -9.79 -6.55
CA GLU A 31 -19.53 -10.58 -6.82
C GLU A 31 -19.37 -10.84 -8.34
N PRO A 32 -18.12 -10.95 -8.83
CA PRO A 32 -16.87 -10.83 -8.08
C PRO A 32 -16.48 -9.38 -7.78
N ALA A 33 -15.88 -9.17 -6.61
CA ALA A 33 -15.29 -7.88 -6.28
C ALA A 33 -14.13 -7.55 -7.23
N LEU A 34 -13.95 -6.27 -7.55
CA LEU A 34 -12.87 -5.81 -8.41
C LEU A 34 -11.54 -5.67 -7.67
N GLY A 35 -10.45 -5.95 -8.37
CA GLY A 35 -9.10 -5.56 -8.04
C GLY A 35 -8.49 -4.79 -9.19
N ILE A 36 -7.59 -3.85 -8.90
CA ILE A 36 -6.92 -3.03 -9.91
C ILE A 36 -5.42 -3.15 -9.75
N ILE A 37 -4.75 -3.24 -10.89
CA ILE A 37 -3.29 -3.23 -11.00
C ILE A 37 -2.85 -1.77 -11.10
N PRO A 38 -1.96 -1.27 -10.22
CA PRO A 38 -1.55 0.13 -10.23
C PRO A 38 -0.62 0.50 -11.39
N ILE A 39 0.22 -0.42 -11.84
CA ILE A 39 1.22 -0.19 -12.89
C ILE A 39 0.65 -0.52 -14.27
N ASN A 40 0.83 0.38 -15.24
CA ASN A 40 0.46 0.18 -16.63
C ASN A 40 1.64 -0.36 -17.47
N GLU A 41 1.39 -0.64 -18.77
CA GLU A 41 2.37 -1.15 -19.73
C GLU A 41 3.56 -0.21 -19.97
N ASN A 42 3.44 1.07 -19.62
CA ASN A 42 4.51 2.07 -19.71
C ASN A 42 5.29 2.22 -18.39
N ASN A 43 5.11 1.31 -17.45
CA ASN A 43 5.74 1.33 -16.12
C ASN A 43 5.38 2.58 -15.30
N MET A 44 4.16 3.07 -15.47
CA MET A 44 3.65 4.27 -14.81
C MET A 44 2.42 3.96 -13.95
N CYS A 45 2.21 4.77 -12.91
CA CYS A 45 1.12 4.65 -11.95
C CYS A 45 0.43 5.98 -11.71
N LYS A 46 -0.88 5.95 -11.39
CA LYS A 46 -1.62 7.09 -10.83
C LYS A 46 -1.86 6.97 -9.33
N TRP A 47 -1.55 5.83 -8.76
CA TRP A 47 -1.67 5.58 -7.33
C TRP A 47 -0.75 4.43 -6.92
N GLY A 48 -0.42 4.41 -5.65
CA GLY A 48 0.25 3.30 -5.01
C GLY A 48 -0.29 3.12 -3.59
N CYS A 49 0.11 2.04 -2.92
CA CYS A 49 -0.44 1.68 -1.64
C CYS A 49 0.59 0.96 -0.75
N ILE A 50 0.56 1.26 0.54
CA ILE A 50 1.17 0.45 1.59
C ILE A 50 0.08 -0.49 2.10
N ASP A 51 0.27 -1.80 1.96
CA ASP A 51 -0.70 -2.83 2.39
C ASP A 51 -0.32 -3.35 3.77
N VAL A 52 -1.04 -2.90 4.80
CA VAL A 52 -0.76 -3.24 6.20
C VAL A 52 -1.64 -4.42 6.61
N ASP A 53 -1.07 -5.60 6.58
CA ASP A 53 -1.74 -6.88 6.90
C ASP A 53 -1.71 -7.19 8.42
N ASP A 54 -1.74 -6.17 9.27
CA ASP A 54 -1.92 -6.30 10.72
C ASP A 54 -3.39 -6.06 11.09
N TYR A 55 -4.08 -7.12 11.50
CA TYR A 55 -5.52 -7.11 11.82
C TYR A 55 -5.81 -6.69 13.26
N THR A 56 -4.79 -6.47 14.06
CA THR A 56 -4.91 -6.02 15.46
C THR A 56 -4.74 -4.51 15.61
N ILE A 57 -4.34 -3.84 14.53
CA ILE A 57 -4.00 -2.43 14.53
C ILE A 57 -5.25 -1.54 14.64
N ASP A 58 -5.14 -0.50 15.44
CA ASP A 58 -6.17 0.52 15.53
C ASP A 58 -6.03 1.54 14.39
N LEU A 59 -7.06 1.61 13.54
CA LEU A 59 -7.08 2.53 12.39
C LEU A 59 -7.03 4.00 12.79
N LYS A 60 -7.55 4.38 13.95
CA LYS A 60 -7.46 5.76 14.48
C LYS A 60 -6.02 6.13 14.82
N THR A 61 -5.27 5.18 15.36
CA THR A 61 -3.84 5.36 15.61
C THR A 61 -3.06 5.56 14.32
N ILE A 62 -3.39 4.81 13.25
CA ILE A 62 -2.76 5.02 11.94
C ILE A 62 -3.11 6.41 11.40
N ALA A 63 -4.39 6.80 11.43
CA ALA A 63 -4.83 8.13 10.97
C ALA A 63 -4.09 9.26 11.70
N ALA A 64 -3.98 9.17 13.03
CA ALA A 64 -3.23 10.13 13.82
C ALA A 64 -1.73 10.16 13.47
N SER A 65 -1.14 9.00 13.17
CA SER A 65 0.27 8.89 12.75
C SER A 65 0.48 9.54 11.37
N ILE A 66 -0.37 9.26 10.38
CA ILE A 66 -0.32 9.89 9.05
C ILE A 66 -0.39 11.41 9.19
N LYS A 67 -1.35 11.91 9.98
CA LYS A 67 -1.56 13.34 10.25
C LYS A 67 -0.34 13.98 10.90
N SER A 68 0.25 13.33 11.92
CA SER A 68 1.42 13.85 12.64
C SER A 68 2.66 13.99 11.77
N HIS A 69 2.84 13.05 10.82
CA HIS A 69 3.92 13.08 9.82
C HIS A 69 3.61 14.01 8.65
N LYS A 70 2.37 14.51 8.54
CA LYS A 70 1.88 15.30 7.41
C LYS A 70 2.05 14.55 6.07
N PHE A 71 1.86 13.24 6.08
CA PHE A 71 1.93 12.45 4.85
C PHE A 71 0.62 12.56 4.08
N PRO A 72 0.69 12.70 2.74
CA PRO A 72 -0.48 12.81 1.88
C PRO A 72 -1.07 11.41 1.58
N LEU A 73 -1.20 10.59 2.62
CA LEU A 73 -1.71 9.22 2.52
C LEU A 73 -3.18 9.18 2.92
N VAL A 74 -3.99 8.51 2.12
CA VAL A 74 -5.39 8.24 2.44
C VAL A 74 -5.50 6.85 3.05
N LEU A 75 -6.07 6.77 4.23
CA LEU A 75 -6.28 5.53 4.97
C LEU A 75 -7.59 4.87 4.55
N PHE A 76 -7.51 3.59 4.19
CA PHE A 76 -8.67 2.73 3.98
C PHE A 76 -8.60 1.51 4.89
N ARG A 77 -9.77 1.04 5.32
CA ARG A 77 -9.87 -0.28 5.92
C ARG A 77 -9.80 -1.36 4.85
N SER A 78 -8.94 -2.36 5.04
CA SER A 78 -8.85 -3.51 4.12
C SER A 78 -9.96 -4.53 4.36
N LYS A 79 -10.15 -5.47 3.42
CA LYS A 79 -11.15 -6.56 3.53
C LYS A 79 -10.95 -7.40 4.79
N SER A 80 -9.71 -7.64 5.17
CA SER A 80 -9.35 -8.52 6.28
C SER A 80 -9.32 -7.81 7.63
N GLY A 81 -9.52 -6.48 7.66
CA GLY A 81 -9.47 -5.66 8.88
C GLY A 81 -8.16 -4.92 9.11
N GLY A 82 -7.14 -5.14 8.28
CA GLY A 82 -5.93 -4.31 8.24
C GLY A 82 -6.16 -2.96 7.54
N ALA A 83 -5.11 -2.33 7.06
CA ALA A 83 -5.17 -1.02 6.44
C ALA A 83 -4.50 -0.99 5.06
N HIS A 84 -5.06 -0.18 4.15
CA HIS A 84 -4.43 0.23 2.92
C HIS A 84 -4.17 1.75 2.99
N LEU A 85 -2.93 2.17 2.80
CA LEU A 85 -2.56 3.59 2.80
C LEU A 85 -2.22 4.00 1.37
N PHE A 86 -3.15 4.70 0.74
CA PHE A 86 -3.02 5.11 -0.67
C PHE A 86 -2.33 6.46 -0.81
N LEU A 87 -1.45 6.56 -1.81
CA LEU A 87 -0.91 7.80 -2.34
C LEU A 87 -1.44 7.97 -3.77
N PHE A 88 -2.06 9.12 -4.06
CA PHE A 88 -2.67 9.41 -5.35
C PHE A 88 -1.92 10.49 -6.12
N CYS A 89 -1.82 10.33 -7.44
CA CYS A 89 -1.28 11.32 -8.36
C CYS A 89 -2.33 11.70 -9.42
N ASP A 90 -2.37 12.97 -9.81
CA ASP A 90 -3.28 13.50 -10.82
C ASP A 90 -2.94 13.00 -12.24
N THR A 91 -1.68 12.72 -12.50
CA THR A 91 -1.16 12.17 -13.75
C THR A 91 -0.48 10.83 -13.56
N PHE A 92 -0.12 10.16 -14.65
CA PHE A 92 0.73 8.98 -14.60
C PHE A 92 2.18 9.39 -14.33
N ILE A 93 2.78 8.81 -13.30
CA ILE A 93 4.19 9.02 -12.90
C ILE A 93 4.94 7.70 -12.88
N SER A 94 6.27 7.74 -12.84
CA SER A 94 7.11 6.55 -12.74
C SER A 94 6.71 5.67 -11.56
N ALA A 95 6.49 4.38 -11.81
CA ALA A 95 6.24 3.39 -10.77
C ALA A 95 7.38 3.32 -9.74
N GLY A 96 8.63 3.48 -10.20
CA GLY A 96 9.81 3.50 -9.32
C GLY A 96 9.83 4.71 -8.38
N LEU A 97 9.48 5.90 -8.88
CA LEU A 97 9.35 7.10 -8.04
C LEU A 97 8.28 6.90 -6.97
N LEU A 98 7.08 6.49 -7.38
CA LEU A 98 5.95 6.30 -6.46
C LEU A 98 6.25 5.25 -5.39
N GLN A 99 6.80 4.09 -5.80
CA GLN A 99 7.16 3.01 -4.90
C GLN A 99 8.23 3.47 -3.88
N SER A 100 9.27 4.18 -4.33
CA SER A 100 10.33 4.70 -3.46
C SER A 100 9.78 5.62 -2.36
N LYS A 101 8.87 6.55 -2.72
CA LYS A 101 8.24 7.44 -1.75
C LYS A 101 7.37 6.68 -0.73
N LEU A 102 6.61 5.68 -1.20
CA LEU A 102 5.81 4.82 -0.32
C LEU A 102 6.68 4.01 0.64
N ILE A 103 7.81 3.45 0.19
CA ILE A 103 8.77 2.73 1.04
C ILE A 103 9.29 3.64 2.16
N ASP A 104 9.68 4.88 1.82
CA ASP A 104 10.18 5.82 2.81
C ASP A 104 9.11 6.21 3.84
N MET A 105 7.87 6.46 3.39
CA MET A 105 6.74 6.74 4.28
C MET A 105 6.38 5.54 5.14
N ALA A 106 6.36 4.33 4.58
CA ALA A 106 6.11 3.10 5.33
C ALA A 106 7.11 2.91 6.47
N LYS A 107 8.41 3.09 6.19
CA LYS A 107 9.46 3.02 7.22
C LYS A 107 9.26 4.06 8.32
N ALA A 108 8.89 5.29 7.96
CA ALA A 108 8.67 6.35 8.94
C ALA A 108 7.45 6.08 9.83
N LEU A 109 6.42 5.43 9.29
CA LEU A 109 5.22 5.03 10.03
C LEU A 109 5.40 3.72 10.84
N GLY A 110 6.56 3.05 10.73
CA GLY A 110 6.82 1.78 11.40
C GLY A 110 6.32 0.55 10.61
N PHE A 111 6.00 0.71 9.33
CA PHE A 111 5.48 -0.33 8.43
C PHE A 111 6.51 -0.75 7.37
N GLY A 112 7.80 -0.70 7.70
CA GLY A 112 8.90 -0.94 6.76
C GLY A 112 8.91 -2.34 6.12
N ASP A 113 8.31 -3.33 6.77
CA ASP A 113 8.24 -4.72 6.32
C ASP A 113 6.93 -5.06 5.60
N MET A 114 6.04 -4.08 5.41
CA MET A 114 4.75 -4.27 4.75
C MET A 114 4.87 -4.25 3.22
N GLU A 115 3.90 -4.88 2.54
CA GLU A 115 3.87 -4.90 1.08
C GLU A 115 3.58 -3.52 0.49
N ILE A 116 4.33 -3.16 -0.55
CA ILE A 116 4.15 -1.90 -1.29
C ILE A 116 3.63 -2.21 -2.69
N PHE A 117 2.59 -1.51 -3.10
CA PHE A 117 2.05 -1.55 -4.45
C PHE A 117 2.34 -0.21 -5.17
N PRO A 118 2.82 -0.23 -6.43
CA PRO A 118 3.12 -1.41 -7.24
C PRO A 118 4.25 -2.26 -6.63
N LYS A 119 4.13 -3.61 -6.72
CA LYS A 119 5.22 -4.52 -6.31
C LYS A 119 6.37 -4.51 -7.30
N GLN A 120 6.05 -4.34 -8.58
CA GLN A 120 7.02 -4.21 -9.67
C GLN A 120 7.10 -2.75 -10.12
N THR A 121 8.30 -2.30 -10.42
CA THR A 121 8.55 -0.97 -11.02
C THR A 121 8.69 -1.05 -12.54
N GLU A 122 8.88 -2.26 -13.07
CA GLU A 122 8.98 -2.57 -14.50
C GLU A 122 8.18 -3.82 -14.84
N LEU A 123 7.48 -3.79 -15.95
CA LEU A 123 6.79 -4.90 -16.56
C LEU A 123 7.46 -5.24 -17.89
N LEU A 124 7.72 -6.53 -18.11
CA LEU A 124 8.19 -7.02 -19.40
C LEU A 124 6.96 -7.33 -20.27
N ALA A 125 6.40 -6.29 -20.89
CA ALA A 125 5.17 -6.39 -21.69
C ALA A 125 5.27 -7.45 -22.81
N GLU A 126 6.46 -7.62 -23.41
CA GLU A 126 6.73 -8.65 -24.43
C GLU A 126 6.54 -10.09 -23.91
N ARG A 127 6.66 -10.30 -22.61
CA ARG A 127 6.43 -11.59 -21.94
C ARG A 127 4.98 -11.75 -21.46
N GLY A 128 4.14 -10.74 -21.67
CA GLY A 128 2.77 -10.71 -21.16
C GLY A 128 2.69 -10.52 -19.65
N ASP A 129 3.73 -9.95 -19.03
CA ASP A 129 3.73 -9.66 -17.62
C ASP A 129 2.60 -8.69 -17.25
N VAL A 130 1.99 -8.93 -16.12
CA VAL A 130 1.00 -8.06 -15.51
C VAL A 130 1.41 -7.82 -14.05
N GLY A 131 1.16 -6.61 -13.56
CA GLY A 131 1.44 -6.29 -12.16
C GLY A 131 0.51 -7.02 -11.18
N ASN A 132 0.85 -6.96 -9.91
CA ASN A 132 -0.01 -7.44 -8.85
C ASN A 132 -1.19 -6.48 -8.65
N PHE A 133 -2.40 -7.03 -8.50
CA PHE A 133 -3.59 -6.24 -8.22
C PHE A 133 -3.77 -6.02 -6.71
N LEU A 134 -4.43 -4.93 -6.37
CA LEU A 134 -4.95 -4.67 -5.04
C LEU A 134 -6.49 -4.65 -5.11
N ASN A 135 -7.14 -5.17 -4.08
CA ASN A 135 -8.60 -5.14 -3.99
C ASN A 135 -9.11 -3.70 -3.95
N LEU A 136 -10.07 -3.37 -4.81
CA LEU A 136 -10.66 -2.05 -4.86
C LEU A 136 -11.47 -1.75 -3.59
N PRO A 137 -11.38 -0.54 -3.03
CA PRO A 137 -12.23 -0.08 -1.94
C PRO A 137 -13.72 -0.04 -2.31
N TYR A 138 -14.58 0.12 -1.32
CA TYR A 138 -16.04 0.34 -1.46
C TYR A 138 -16.81 -0.80 -2.14
N HIS A 139 -16.35 -2.04 -2.09
CA HIS A 139 -17.20 -3.17 -2.47
C HIS A 139 -18.39 -3.29 -1.51
N GLY A 140 -19.58 -2.98 -2.00
CA GLY A 140 -20.80 -2.85 -1.21
C GLY A 140 -20.98 -1.46 -0.58
N GLY A 141 -20.25 -0.46 -1.06
CA GLY A 141 -20.31 0.92 -0.58
C GLY A 141 -19.81 1.05 0.86
N ILE A 142 -20.29 2.06 1.57
CA ILE A 142 -19.96 2.30 2.99
C ILE A 142 -20.43 1.15 3.91
N ARG A 143 -21.40 0.36 3.49
CA ARG A 143 -21.86 -0.83 4.24
C ARG A 143 -20.93 -2.02 4.11
N GLY A 144 -20.03 -1.97 3.14
CA GLY A 144 -18.96 -2.96 2.98
C GLY A 144 -17.88 -2.83 4.06
N MET A 145 -16.87 -3.70 3.97
CA MET A 145 -15.76 -3.71 4.92
C MET A 145 -14.58 -2.83 4.48
N ARG A 146 -14.61 -2.28 3.26
CA ARG A 146 -13.51 -1.58 2.59
C ARG A 146 -13.89 -0.14 2.31
N TYR A 147 -13.66 0.75 3.24
CA TYR A 147 -14.01 2.17 3.14
C TYR A 147 -12.84 3.06 3.53
N ALA A 148 -12.85 4.29 3.03
CA ALA A 148 -11.88 5.31 3.45
C ALA A 148 -12.23 5.86 4.84
N LEU A 149 -11.19 6.34 5.52
CA LEU A 149 -11.32 7.06 6.77
C LEU A 149 -10.81 8.50 6.57
N ASP A 150 -11.45 9.44 7.27
CA ASP A 150 -10.99 10.82 7.33
C ASP A 150 -9.78 11.00 8.27
N ASP A 151 -9.30 12.23 8.41
CA ASP A 151 -8.16 12.59 9.27
C ASP A 151 -8.40 12.35 10.78
N ASN A 152 -9.63 12.01 11.18
CA ASN A 152 -10.00 11.66 12.56
C ASN A 152 -10.19 10.14 12.72
N GLY A 153 -10.03 9.38 11.64
CA GLY A 153 -10.22 7.94 11.61
C GLY A 153 -11.70 7.51 11.59
N GLU A 154 -12.60 8.37 11.13
CA GLU A 154 -14.01 8.05 10.95
C GLU A 154 -14.29 7.64 9.49
N ALA A 155 -15.16 6.65 9.32
CA ALA A 155 -15.50 6.13 8.00
C ALA A 155 -16.26 7.19 7.19
N ILE A 156 -15.88 7.34 5.91
CA ILE A 156 -16.52 8.28 4.98
C ILE A 156 -17.14 7.53 3.80
N THR A 157 -18.21 8.12 3.24
CA THR A 157 -18.91 7.56 2.06
C THR A 157 -18.06 7.70 0.79
N GLU A 158 -18.47 7.03 -0.29
CA GLU A 158 -17.83 7.15 -1.59
C GLU A 158 -17.87 8.59 -2.13
N THR A 159 -18.98 9.29 -1.88
CA THR A 159 -19.15 10.69 -2.30
C THR A 159 -18.22 11.61 -1.51
N ASP A 160 -18.17 11.45 -0.18
CA ASP A 160 -17.27 12.22 0.68
C ASP A 160 -15.82 11.93 0.37
N PHE A 161 -15.48 10.65 0.08
CA PHE A 161 -14.15 10.29 -0.37
C PHE A 161 -13.76 10.98 -1.68
N TYR A 162 -14.68 11.12 -2.64
CA TYR A 162 -14.39 11.83 -3.87
C TYR A 162 -14.04 13.30 -3.64
N GLU A 163 -14.76 13.97 -2.73
CA GLU A 163 -14.44 15.34 -2.34
C GLU A 163 -13.12 15.43 -1.53
N TYR A 164 -12.84 14.40 -0.73
CA TYR A 164 -11.57 14.30 0.01
C TYR A 164 -10.39 14.06 -0.96
N TYR A 165 -10.55 13.15 -1.92
CA TYR A 165 -9.55 12.85 -2.95
C TYR A 165 -9.08 14.10 -3.69
N LYS A 166 -10.00 14.99 -4.09
CA LYS A 166 -9.64 16.25 -4.78
C LYS A 166 -8.68 17.14 -3.97
N LYS A 167 -8.65 16.99 -2.66
CA LYS A 167 -7.78 17.77 -1.76
C LYS A 167 -6.42 17.14 -1.53
N VAL A 168 -6.33 15.82 -1.68
CA VAL A 168 -5.14 15.04 -1.32
C VAL A 168 -4.37 14.49 -2.52
N VAL A 169 -4.97 14.53 -3.73
CA VAL A 169 -4.29 14.14 -4.97
C VAL A 169 -3.15 15.12 -5.25
N LEU A 170 -1.98 14.59 -5.61
CA LEU A 170 -0.75 15.37 -5.80
C LEU A 170 -0.30 15.35 -7.26
N THR A 171 0.42 16.38 -7.66
CA THR A 171 1.21 16.40 -8.90
C THR A 171 2.48 15.57 -8.74
N GLU A 172 3.11 15.17 -9.84
CA GLU A 172 4.41 14.49 -9.83
C GLU A 172 5.47 15.30 -9.07
N THR A 173 5.55 16.62 -9.30
CA THR A 173 6.48 17.50 -8.61
C THR A 173 6.26 17.50 -7.11
N GLN A 174 5.01 17.57 -6.66
CA GLN A 174 4.69 17.51 -5.22
C GLN A 174 5.09 16.16 -4.60
N ILE A 175 4.89 15.05 -5.33
CA ILE A 175 5.33 13.73 -4.89
C ILE A 175 6.85 13.66 -4.80
N ASP A 176 7.58 14.17 -5.79
CA ASP A 176 9.05 14.16 -5.77
C ASP A 176 9.62 15.02 -4.62
N GLU A 177 8.96 16.11 -4.29
CA GLU A 177 9.35 17.00 -3.20
C GLU A 177 9.07 16.43 -1.79
N ILE A 178 8.31 15.34 -1.65
CA ILE A 178 8.06 14.73 -0.34
C ILE A 178 9.39 14.32 0.29
N LYS A 179 9.69 14.93 1.43
CA LYS A 179 10.88 14.63 2.24
C LYS A 179 10.46 13.85 3.48
N VAL A 180 10.87 12.61 3.55
CA VAL A 180 10.67 11.78 4.74
C VAL A 180 11.92 11.91 5.63
N LYS A 181 11.76 12.36 6.87
CA LYS A 181 12.87 12.36 7.83
C LYS A 181 13.26 10.92 8.09
N LYS A 182 14.46 10.54 7.70
CA LYS A 182 15.00 9.21 8.04
C LYS A 182 15.05 9.12 9.56
N THR A 183 14.16 8.34 10.14
CA THR A 183 14.26 7.96 11.55
C THR A 183 15.61 7.23 11.67
N LYS A 184 16.53 7.75 12.51
CA LYS A 184 17.72 6.97 12.85
C LYS A 184 17.18 5.69 13.47
N VAL A 185 17.33 4.57 12.77
CA VAL A 185 17.17 3.27 13.39
C VAL A 185 18.20 3.26 14.51
N VAL A 186 17.74 3.41 15.75
CA VAL A 186 18.58 3.10 16.90
C VAL A 186 18.81 1.60 16.75
N LYS A 187 19.98 1.24 16.21
CA LYS A 187 20.42 -0.15 16.25
C LYS A 187 20.35 -0.53 17.73
N LYS A 188 19.34 -1.32 18.13
CA LYS A 188 19.41 -2.04 19.39
C LYS A 188 20.69 -2.82 19.29
N GLU A 189 21.62 -2.62 20.22
CA GLU A 189 22.77 -3.50 20.36
C GLU A 189 22.21 -4.89 20.63
N VAL A 190 22.20 -5.71 19.58
CA VAL A 190 21.53 -7.02 19.59
C VAL A 190 22.24 -8.00 20.52
N PHE A 191 23.49 -7.64 20.93
CA PHE A 191 24.33 -8.48 21.75
C PHE A 191 25.18 -7.61 22.73
N GLU A 192 24.51 -6.90 23.66
CA GLU A 192 25.18 -6.02 24.64
C GLU A 192 26.29 -6.76 25.41
N ASP A 193 26.18 -8.11 25.62
CA ASP A 193 27.16 -8.99 26.25
C ASP A 193 27.64 -10.13 25.33
N GLY A 194 27.44 -10.01 24.03
CA GLY A 194 27.81 -11.04 23.05
C GLY A 194 29.32 -11.00 22.68
N PRO A 195 29.88 -12.15 22.25
CA PRO A 195 31.26 -12.18 21.79
C PRO A 195 31.46 -11.23 20.59
N PRO A 196 32.66 -10.60 20.45
CA PRO A 196 32.93 -9.58 19.43
C PRO A 196 32.62 -10.00 17.98
N CYS A 197 32.67 -11.30 17.69
CA CYS A 197 32.34 -11.84 16.37
C CYS A 197 30.85 -11.73 16.03
N LEU A 198 29.95 -11.81 17.01
CA LEU A 198 28.49 -11.65 16.79
C LEU A 198 28.12 -10.18 16.60
N ASN A 199 28.79 -9.27 17.30
CA ASN A 199 28.61 -7.83 17.11
C ASN A 199 29.08 -7.41 15.71
N LYS A 200 30.23 -7.95 15.25
CA LYS A 200 30.72 -7.71 13.91
C LYS A 200 29.80 -8.24 12.82
N LEU A 201 29.23 -9.44 12.99
CA LEU A 201 28.24 -10.02 12.09
C LEU A 201 26.94 -9.20 12.01
N ALA A 202 26.47 -8.64 13.14
CA ALA A 202 25.32 -7.76 13.19
C ALA A 202 25.55 -6.41 12.46
N ASP A 203 26.79 -5.94 12.43
CA ASP A 203 27.17 -4.68 11.77
C ASP A 203 27.50 -4.85 10.29
N GLU A 204 28.16 -5.92 9.89
CA GLU A 204 28.70 -6.13 8.53
C GLU A 204 27.78 -7.05 7.67
N GLY A 205 26.84 -7.78 8.28
CA GLY A 205 26.06 -8.80 7.59
C GLY A 205 26.88 -10.04 7.19
N PHE A 206 26.23 -11.03 6.60
CA PHE A 206 26.91 -12.18 6.00
C PHE A 206 27.49 -11.77 4.65
N GLY A 207 28.84 -11.85 4.49
CA GLY A 207 29.48 -11.64 3.20
C GLY A 207 28.95 -12.64 2.15
N GLU A 208 28.76 -12.16 0.91
CA GLU A 208 28.48 -13.05 -0.22
C GLU A 208 29.59 -14.11 -0.32
N GLY A 209 29.28 -15.37 -0.05
CA GLY A 209 30.22 -16.48 -0.25
C GLY A 209 30.30 -17.55 0.83
N SER A 210 29.63 -17.41 1.97
CA SER A 210 29.65 -18.46 3.02
C SER A 210 28.46 -19.43 2.88
N ARG A 211 28.33 -20.11 1.74
CA ARG A 211 27.60 -21.37 1.64
C ARG A 211 28.62 -22.49 1.65
N ASN A 212 28.82 -23.12 2.78
CA ASN A 212 29.25 -24.52 2.90
C ASN A 212 28.11 -25.31 3.52
#